data_9690c13e8d1b03d848717042146af3fc
#
_entry.id   9690c13e8d1b03d848717042146af3fc
#
_cell.length_a   1.000
_cell.length_b   1.000
_cell.length_c   1.000
_cell.angle_alpha   90.00
_cell.angle_beta   90.00
_cell.angle_gamma   90.00
#
_symmetry.space_group_name_H-M   'P 1'
#
loop_
_entity.id
_entity.type
_entity.pdbx_description
1 polymer ?
#
loop_
_entity_poly.entity_id
_entity_poly.type
_entity_poly.pdbx_seq_one_letter_code
_entity_poly.pdbx_strand_id
1 'polypeptide(L)'
;QSIMTVQSWADIVASSLQNMWVGFITFIPNLIGALIVLIVGLVVAAGLGTLVEKIFDALKLDMLLARVGLTPHFERAGMRLRGAHFLGQLVYWFLVIAFLLAATDILRLFALSSFLREVLAYIPNVVAAVLVMLAAFVVAGLTRKVVMASVMSARLHAAHFLGTLTWWAIVVFGFLTA
;
A
#
# COMPACT_ATOMS: atom_id res chain seq x y z
N GLN A 1 44.98 29.03 -34.43
CA GLN A 1 43.70 28.97 -33.63
C GLN A 1 42.96 27.61 -33.79
N SER A 2 43.02 26.96 -34.94
CA SER A 2 42.29 25.69 -35.22
C SER A 2 42.87 24.48 -34.47
N ILE A 3 44.14 24.47 -34.10
CA ILE A 3 44.80 23.34 -33.43
C ILE A 3 44.40 23.25 -31.96
N MET A 4 44.19 24.40 -31.30
CA MET A 4 43.72 24.45 -29.90
C MET A 4 42.30 23.88 -29.75
N THR A 5 41.45 24.10 -30.73
CA THR A 5 40.08 23.57 -30.69
C THR A 5 40.00 22.02 -30.84
N VAL A 6 40.85 21.44 -31.72
CA VAL A 6 40.88 19.96 -31.93
C VAL A 6 41.45 19.27 -30.69
N GLN A 7 42.51 19.84 -30.06
CA GLN A 7 43.05 19.29 -28.81
C GLN A 7 42.02 19.34 -27.66
N SER A 8 41.30 20.47 -27.53
CA SER A 8 40.24 20.57 -26.52
C SER A 8 39.10 19.57 -26.72
N TRP A 9 38.75 19.27 -27.96
CA TRP A 9 37.74 18.21 -28.26
C TRP A 9 38.26 16.81 -27.92
N ALA A 10 39.52 16.50 -28.25
CA ALA A 10 40.13 15.22 -27.90
C ALA A 10 40.21 15.02 -26.37
N ASP A 11 40.57 16.07 -25.62
CA ASP A 11 40.63 16.06 -24.16
C ASP A 11 39.24 15.89 -23.53
N ILE A 12 38.20 16.52 -24.09
CA ILE A 12 36.81 16.37 -23.64
C ILE A 12 36.34 14.92 -23.88
N VAL A 13 36.63 14.36 -25.04
CA VAL A 13 36.25 12.95 -25.34
C VAL A 13 36.99 11.97 -24.43
N ALA A 14 38.32 12.18 -24.26
CA ALA A 14 39.13 11.33 -23.39
C ALA A 14 38.65 11.37 -21.93
N SER A 15 38.40 12.57 -21.41
CA SER A 15 37.90 12.76 -20.05
C SER A 15 36.46 12.17 -19.86
N SER A 16 35.63 12.28 -20.90
CA SER A 16 34.28 11.68 -20.87
C SER A 16 34.36 10.14 -20.85
N LEU A 17 35.24 9.54 -21.64
CA LEU A 17 35.49 8.10 -21.63
C LEU A 17 36.07 7.63 -20.29
N GLN A 18 37.01 8.37 -19.71
CA GLN A 18 37.55 8.09 -18.37
C GLN A 18 36.45 8.15 -17.31
N ASN A 19 35.63 9.19 -17.33
CA ASN A 19 34.53 9.34 -16.38
C ASN A 19 33.51 8.21 -16.51
N MET A 20 33.19 7.79 -17.73
CA MET A 20 32.34 6.61 -17.96
C MET A 20 32.96 5.33 -17.41
N TRP A 21 34.26 5.13 -17.61
CA TRP A 21 34.99 3.95 -17.11
C TRP A 21 35.02 3.92 -15.57
N VAL A 22 35.37 5.04 -14.93
CA VAL A 22 35.34 5.19 -13.46
C VAL A 22 33.92 4.97 -12.94
N GLY A 23 32.92 5.52 -13.60
CA GLY A 23 31.50 5.31 -13.27
C GLY A 23 31.11 3.84 -13.32
N PHE A 24 31.56 3.12 -14.35
CA PHE A 24 31.30 1.69 -14.48
C PHE A 24 31.97 0.84 -13.40
N ILE A 25 33.24 1.12 -13.09
CA ILE A 25 33.97 0.40 -12.02
C ILE A 25 33.35 0.67 -10.64
N THR A 26 32.86 1.88 -10.40
CA THR A 26 32.21 2.25 -9.11
C THR A 26 30.79 1.68 -9.03
N PHE A 27 30.15 1.41 -10.15
CA PHE A 27 28.80 0.84 -10.19
C PHE A 27 28.76 -0.63 -9.73
N ILE A 28 29.81 -1.42 -10.05
CA ILE A 28 29.83 -2.86 -9.71
C ILE A 28 29.73 -3.12 -8.18
N PRO A 29 30.54 -2.49 -7.30
CA PRO A 29 30.40 -2.63 -5.86
C PRO A 29 29.02 -2.20 -5.35
N ASN A 30 28.49 -1.11 -5.88
CA ASN A 30 27.18 -0.61 -5.51
C ASN A 30 26.07 -1.59 -5.94
N LEU A 31 26.19 -2.22 -7.12
CA LEU A 31 25.28 -3.25 -7.59
C LEU A 31 25.25 -4.46 -6.66
N ILE A 32 26.43 -4.92 -6.22
CA ILE A 32 26.54 -6.04 -5.28
C ILE A 32 25.90 -5.66 -3.94
N GLY A 33 26.20 -4.47 -3.42
CA GLY A 33 25.59 -3.96 -2.19
C GLY A 33 24.05 -3.86 -2.28
N ALA A 34 23.54 -3.30 -3.37
CA ALA A 34 22.12 -3.20 -3.63
C ALA A 34 21.44 -4.58 -3.71
N LEU A 35 22.09 -5.56 -4.37
CA LEU A 35 21.56 -6.90 -4.49
C LEU A 35 21.50 -7.62 -3.12
N ILE A 36 22.54 -7.46 -2.29
CA ILE A 36 22.55 -8.01 -0.94
C ILE A 36 21.42 -7.41 -0.10
N VAL A 37 21.26 -6.08 -0.12
CA VAL A 37 20.18 -5.39 0.60
C VAL A 37 18.81 -5.86 0.12
N LEU A 38 18.63 -6.05 -1.18
CA LEU A 38 17.37 -6.51 -1.75
C LEU A 38 17.06 -7.96 -1.30
N ILE A 39 18.03 -8.88 -1.36
CA ILE A 39 17.82 -10.27 -0.95
C ILE A 39 17.50 -10.35 0.54
N VAL A 40 18.30 -9.68 1.38
CA VAL A 40 18.06 -9.62 2.83
C VAL A 40 16.70 -8.98 3.11
N GLY A 41 16.38 -7.91 2.39
CA GLY A 41 15.10 -7.21 2.50
C GLY A 41 13.90 -8.09 2.17
N LEU A 42 13.98 -8.91 1.12
CA LEU A 42 12.91 -9.84 0.75
C LEU A 42 12.68 -10.90 1.83
N VAL A 43 13.77 -11.43 2.43
CA VAL A 43 13.67 -12.41 3.53
C VAL A 43 13.03 -11.76 4.77
N VAL A 44 13.46 -10.55 5.12
CA VAL A 44 12.90 -9.79 6.25
C VAL A 44 11.42 -9.44 5.99
N ALA A 45 11.10 -8.99 4.78
CA ALA A 45 9.73 -8.65 4.39
C ALA A 45 8.80 -9.87 4.49
N ALA A 46 9.24 -11.03 4.00
CA ALA A 46 8.48 -12.28 4.11
C ALA A 46 8.26 -12.70 5.56
N GLY A 47 9.31 -12.63 6.39
CA GLY A 47 9.23 -12.96 7.81
C GLY A 47 8.29 -12.05 8.59
N LEU A 48 8.41 -10.73 8.40
CA LEU A 48 7.58 -9.76 9.08
C LEU A 48 6.13 -9.76 8.57
N GLY A 49 5.90 -9.95 7.27
CA GLY A 49 4.56 -10.10 6.71
C GLY A 49 3.82 -11.30 7.32
N THR A 50 4.50 -12.45 7.41
CA THR A 50 3.95 -13.66 8.05
C THR A 50 3.74 -13.48 9.55
N LEU A 51 4.64 -12.77 10.24
CA LEU A 51 4.48 -12.46 11.65
C LEU A 51 3.25 -11.61 11.92
N VAL A 52 3.05 -10.56 11.11
CA VAL A 52 1.87 -9.68 11.19
C VAL A 52 0.60 -10.49 10.92
N GLU A 53 0.57 -11.32 9.88
CA GLU A 53 -0.57 -12.19 9.59
C GLU A 53 -0.93 -13.07 10.80
N LYS A 54 0.07 -13.73 11.41
CA LYS A 54 -0.15 -14.57 12.61
C LYS A 54 -0.65 -13.78 13.81
N ILE A 55 -0.16 -12.57 14.04
CA ILE A 55 -0.62 -11.70 15.13
C ILE A 55 -2.10 -11.35 14.93
N PHE A 56 -2.48 -10.97 13.73
CA PHE A 56 -3.86 -10.62 13.43
C PHE A 56 -4.80 -11.83 13.40
N ASP A 57 -4.32 -13.01 13.00
CA ASP A 57 -5.06 -14.26 13.14
C ASP A 57 -5.31 -14.58 14.63
N ALA A 58 -4.30 -14.41 15.48
CA ALA A 58 -4.42 -14.62 16.92
C ALA A 58 -5.41 -13.64 17.58
N LEU A 59 -5.50 -12.41 17.09
CA LEU A 59 -6.48 -11.41 17.51
C LEU A 59 -7.90 -11.69 16.98
N LYS A 60 -8.08 -12.75 16.16
CA LYS A 60 -9.36 -13.13 15.57
C LYS A 60 -10.05 -12.00 14.81
N LEU A 61 -9.27 -11.23 14.06
CA LEU A 61 -9.75 -10.10 13.27
C LEU A 61 -10.88 -10.50 12.31
N ASP A 62 -10.79 -11.69 11.72
CA ASP A 62 -11.83 -12.24 10.84
C ASP A 62 -13.16 -12.41 11.59
N MET A 63 -13.13 -12.74 12.88
CA MET A 63 -14.33 -12.83 13.71
C MET A 63 -14.93 -11.44 14.03
N LEU A 64 -14.08 -10.42 14.21
CA LEU A 64 -14.53 -9.04 14.39
C LEU A 64 -15.16 -8.49 13.10
N LEU A 65 -14.56 -8.75 11.96
CA LEU A 65 -15.10 -8.40 10.64
C LEU A 65 -16.44 -9.12 10.35
N ALA A 66 -16.56 -10.37 10.77
CA ALA A 66 -17.81 -11.14 10.68
C ALA A 66 -18.93 -10.54 11.55
N ARG A 67 -18.62 -10.09 12.77
CA ARG A 67 -19.60 -9.45 13.66
C ARG A 67 -20.13 -8.13 13.12
N VAL A 68 -19.34 -7.42 12.34
CA VAL A 68 -19.71 -6.16 11.69
C VAL A 68 -20.62 -6.36 10.47
N GLY A 69 -20.84 -7.64 10.05
CA GLY A 69 -21.76 -7.97 8.96
C GLY A 69 -21.18 -7.75 7.56
N LEU A 70 -19.87 -7.64 7.42
CA LEU A 70 -19.19 -7.49 6.13
C LEU A 70 -19.07 -8.84 5.39
N THR A 71 -18.87 -9.94 6.13
CA THR A 71 -18.67 -11.28 5.59
C THR A 71 -19.78 -11.78 4.64
N PRO A 72 -21.09 -11.63 4.93
CA PRO A 72 -22.12 -12.21 4.06
C PRO A 72 -22.22 -11.57 2.68
N HIS A 73 -21.75 -10.32 2.52
CA HIS A 73 -21.75 -9.64 1.24
C HIS A 73 -20.58 -10.07 0.34
N PHE A 74 -19.42 -10.36 0.93
CA PHE A 74 -18.23 -10.79 0.21
C PHE A 74 -18.19 -12.31 -0.05
N GLU A 75 -18.78 -13.12 0.83
CA GLU A 75 -18.95 -14.57 0.60
C GLU A 75 -19.86 -14.85 -0.60
N ARG A 76 -20.88 -14.02 -0.83
CA ARG A 76 -21.72 -14.10 -2.03
C ARG A 76 -20.96 -13.77 -3.33
N ALA A 77 -19.86 -13.02 -3.24
CA ALA A 77 -18.96 -12.72 -4.35
C ALA A 77 -17.84 -13.75 -4.51
N GLY A 78 -17.85 -14.86 -3.73
CA GLY A 78 -16.82 -15.91 -3.79
C GLY A 78 -15.48 -15.52 -3.18
N MET A 79 -15.39 -14.37 -2.53
CA MET A 79 -14.15 -13.88 -1.90
C MET A 79 -14.20 -14.14 -0.38
N ARG A 80 -13.33 -15.03 0.10
CA ARG A 80 -13.07 -15.16 1.53
C ARG A 80 -12.21 -13.98 1.98
N LEU A 81 -12.80 -13.04 2.70
CA LEU A 81 -12.04 -11.96 3.35
C LEU A 81 -11.22 -12.56 4.51
N ARG A 82 -9.96 -12.81 4.23
CA ARG A 82 -8.95 -13.07 5.26
C ARG A 82 -8.28 -11.74 5.59
N GLY A 83 -8.87 -10.98 6.51
CA GLY A 83 -8.36 -9.66 6.90
C GLY A 83 -6.92 -9.72 7.42
N ALA A 84 -6.59 -10.75 8.18
CA ALA A 84 -5.23 -10.99 8.67
C ALA A 84 -4.23 -11.22 7.53
N HIS A 85 -4.59 -12.03 6.54
CA HIS A 85 -3.75 -12.28 5.36
C HIS A 85 -3.55 -11.01 4.53
N PHE A 86 -4.60 -10.21 4.35
CA PHE A 86 -4.51 -8.95 3.63
C PHE A 86 -3.54 -7.97 4.31
N LEU A 87 -3.61 -7.83 5.65
CA LEU A 87 -2.70 -6.98 6.41
C LEU A 87 -1.25 -7.50 6.38
N GLY A 88 -1.05 -8.80 6.50
CA GLY A 88 0.27 -9.42 6.34
C GLY A 88 0.87 -9.16 4.96
N GLN A 89 0.06 -9.28 3.92
CA GLN A 89 0.47 -9.01 2.54
C GLN A 89 0.78 -7.52 2.30
N LEU A 90 0.02 -6.62 2.92
CA LEU A 90 0.25 -5.18 2.83
C LEU A 90 1.58 -4.79 3.48
N VAL A 91 1.89 -5.33 4.66
CA VAL A 91 3.19 -5.12 5.34
C VAL A 91 4.32 -5.72 4.52
N TYR A 92 4.14 -6.90 3.95
CA TYR A 92 5.13 -7.52 3.06
C TYR A 92 5.48 -6.59 1.89
N TRP A 93 4.49 -6.12 1.14
CA TRP A 93 4.70 -5.23 -0.01
C TRP A 93 5.30 -3.88 0.40
N PHE A 94 4.87 -3.32 1.54
CA PHE A 94 5.46 -2.09 2.08
C PHE A 94 6.96 -2.26 2.33
N LEU A 95 7.36 -3.36 2.97
CA LEU A 95 8.76 -3.65 3.25
C LEU A 95 9.55 -3.95 1.97
N VAL A 96 8.97 -4.69 1.01
CA VAL A 96 9.61 -4.93 -0.29
C VAL A 96 9.93 -3.60 -1.00
N ILE A 97 8.99 -2.67 -1.04
CA ILE A 97 9.19 -1.34 -1.65
C ILE A 97 10.23 -0.54 -0.85
N ALA A 98 10.23 -0.61 0.49
CA ALA A 98 11.22 0.07 1.33
C ALA A 98 12.65 -0.45 1.09
N PHE A 99 12.84 -1.77 0.97
CA PHE A 99 14.15 -2.34 0.65
C PHE A 99 14.55 -2.10 -0.81
N LEU A 100 13.58 -2.06 -1.72
CA LEU A 100 13.83 -1.68 -3.10
C LEU A 100 14.27 -0.22 -3.18
N LEU A 101 13.67 0.69 -2.40
CA LEU A 101 14.12 2.07 -2.25
C LEU A 101 15.56 2.13 -1.76
N ALA A 102 15.92 1.37 -0.71
CA ALA A 102 17.29 1.32 -0.20
C ALA A 102 18.27 0.83 -1.28
N ALA A 103 17.89 -0.19 -2.06
CA ALA A 103 18.72 -0.69 -3.16
C ALA A 103 18.90 0.36 -4.27
N THR A 104 17.86 1.09 -4.64
CA THR A 104 17.95 2.16 -5.64
C THR A 104 18.77 3.36 -5.16
N ASP A 105 18.73 3.68 -3.86
CA ASP A 105 19.59 4.73 -3.27
C ASP A 105 21.06 4.32 -3.33
N ILE A 106 21.41 3.05 -3.07
CA ILE A 106 22.78 2.52 -3.21
C ILE A 106 23.24 2.61 -4.67
N LEU A 107 22.37 2.31 -5.63
CA LEU A 107 22.66 2.41 -7.06
C LEU A 107 22.67 3.85 -7.58
N ARG A 108 22.32 4.83 -6.73
CA ARG A 108 22.20 6.26 -7.08
C ARG A 108 21.20 6.54 -8.21
N LEU A 109 20.14 5.71 -8.28
CA LEU A 109 19.03 5.89 -9.22
C LEU A 109 18.02 6.88 -8.65
N PHE A 110 18.39 8.16 -8.56
CA PHE A 110 17.64 9.19 -7.85
C PHE A 110 16.20 9.36 -8.34
N ALA A 111 15.95 9.24 -9.64
CA ALA A 111 14.61 9.35 -10.19
C ALA A 111 13.70 8.19 -9.72
N LEU A 112 14.26 6.97 -9.65
CA LEU A 112 13.53 5.80 -9.16
C LEU A 112 13.34 5.85 -7.65
N SER A 113 14.37 6.30 -6.91
CA SER A 113 14.27 6.48 -5.45
C SER A 113 13.21 7.51 -5.08
N SER A 114 13.11 8.65 -5.78
CA SER A 114 12.09 9.65 -5.51
C SER A 114 10.69 9.11 -5.77
N PHE A 115 10.48 8.40 -6.87
CA PHE A 115 9.21 7.73 -7.16
C PHE A 115 8.81 6.72 -6.08
N LEU A 116 9.75 5.86 -5.66
CA LEU A 116 9.48 4.87 -4.60
C LEU A 116 9.17 5.52 -3.25
N ARG A 117 9.79 6.66 -2.92
CA ARG A 117 9.46 7.45 -1.72
C ARG A 117 8.05 7.97 -1.76
N GLU A 118 7.60 8.48 -2.90
CA GLU A 118 6.21 8.90 -3.08
C GLU A 118 5.24 7.74 -2.91
N VAL A 119 5.53 6.58 -3.50
CA VAL A 119 4.71 5.36 -3.32
C VAL A 119 4.64 4.95 -1.85
N LEU A 120 5.77 4.94 -1.13
CA LEU A 120 5.81 4.62 0.29
C LEU A 120 5.02 5.61 1.15
N ALA A 121 5.07 6.89 0.81
CA ALA A 121 4.29 7.93 1.51
C ALA A 121 2.77 7.78 1.28
N TYR A 122 2.36 7.18 0.17
CA TYR A 122 0.95 6.91 -0.12
C TYR A 122 0.36 5.75 0.70
N ILE A 123 1.17 4.77 1.08
CA ILE A 123 0.68 3.57 1.77
C ILE A 123 -0.03 3.89 3.09
N PRO A 124 0.50 4.75 3.99
CA PRO A 124 -0.23 5.15 5.19
C PRO A 124 -1.58 5.81 4.90
N ASN A 125 -1.66 6.62 3.84
CA ASN A 125 -2.91 7.27 3.43
C ASN A 125 -3.93 6.24 2.92
N VAL A 126 -3.49 5.24 2.15
CA VAL A 126 -4.35 4.13 1.71
C VAL A 126 -4.86 3.33 2.89
N VAL A 127 -4.01 3.04 3.88
CA VAL A 127 -4.42 2.36 5.12
C VAL A 127 -5.45 3.18 5.87
N ALA A 128 -5.24 4.49 6.02
CA ALA A 128 -6.20 5.38 6.66
C ALA A 128 -7.54 5.40 5.91
N ALA A 129 -7.52 5.49 4.58
CA ALA A 129 -8.71 5.44 3.74
C ALA A 129 -9.50 4.13 3.92
N VAL A 130 -8.81 2.99 3.96
CA VAL A 130 -9.43 1.68 4.22
C VAL A 130 -10.07 1.63 5.62
N LEU A 131 -9.39 2.16 6.64
CA LEU A 131 -9.93 2.23 8.01
C LEU A 131 -11.18 3.11 8.09
N VAL A 132 -11.16 4.28 7.43
CA VAL A 132 -12.33 5.18 7.35
C VAL A 132 -13.50 4.46 6.65
N MET A 133 -13.23 3.75 5.57
CA MET A 133 -14.25 2.99 4.84
C MET A 133 -14.84 1.87 5.70
N LEU A 134 -14.00 1.12 6.43
CA LEU A 134 -14.47 0.09 7.36
C LEU A 134 -15.33 0.69 8.47
N ALA A 135 -14.90 1.80 9.06
CA ALA A 135 -15.69 2.52 10.06
C ALA A 135 -17.04 2.98 9.52
N ALA A 136 -17.06 3.51 8.29
CA ALA A 136 -18.28 3.93 7.61
C ALA A 136 -19.26 2.76 7.41
N PHE A 137 -18.78 1.58 6.99
CA PHE A 137 -19.62 0.38 6.87
C PHE A 137 -20.20 -0.07 8.21
N VAL A 138 -19.40 -0.03 9.29
CA VAL A 138 -19.87 -0.36 10.64
C VAL A 138 -20.99 0.58 11.07
N VAL A 139 -20.73 1.89 10.95
CA VAL A 139 -21.70 2.94 11.32
C VAL A 139 -22.96 2.82 10.47
N ALA A 140 -22.82 2.64 9.16
CA ALA A 140 -23.95 2.46 8.26
C ALA A 140 -24.81 1.25 8.65
N GLY A 141 -24.18 0.12 8.99
CA GLY A 141 -24.88 -1.08 9.43
C GLY A 141 -25.62 -0.91 10.75
N LEU A 142 -25.01 -0.25 11.71
CA LEU A 142 -25.65 0.05 13.01
C LEU A 142 -26.82 1.02 12.84
N THR A 143 -26.59 2.13 12.11
CA THR A 143 -27.62 3.15 11.88
C THR A 143 -28.81 2.57 11.11
N ARG A 144 -28.56 1.71 10.11
CA ARG A 144 -29.64 1.01 9.40
C ARG A 144 -30.49 0.17 10.36
N LYS A 145 -29.88 -0.57 11.29
CA LYS A 145 -30.63 -1.37 12.27
C LYS A 145 -31.48 -0.50 13.17
N VAL A 146 -30.95 0.61 13.65
CA VAL A 146 -31.67 1.57 14.51
C VAL A 146 -32.85 2.20 13.75
N VAL A 147 -32.62 2.68 12.52
CA VAL A 147 -33.66 3.27 11.68
C VAL A 147 -34.76 2.26 11.38
N MET A 148 -34.41 1.05 10.99
CA MET A 148 -35.40 0.00 10.74
C MET A 148 -36.23 -0.32 11.97
N ALA A 149 -35.61 -0.46 13.15
CA ALA A 149 -36.30 -0.72 14.40
C ALA A 149 -37.27 0.41 14.79
N SER A 150 -36.85 1.66 14.63
CA SER A 150 -37.67 2.83 14.90
C SER A 150 -38.89 2.96 13.98
N VAL A 151 -38.70 2.70 12.69
CA VAL A 151 -39.77 2.80 11.68
C VAL A 151 -40.73 1.61 11.73
N MET A 152 -40.23 0.40 12.08
CA MET A 152 -41.10 -0.77 12.30
C MET A 152 -42.04 -0.58 13.47
N SER A 153 -41.62 0.11 14.54
CA SER A 153 -42.48 0.44 15.68
C SER A 153 -43.63 1.38 15.30
N ALA A 154 -43.44 2.19 14.27
CA ALA A 154 -44.46 3.09 13.71
C ALA A 154 -45.39 2.43 12.64
N ARG A 155 -45.28 1.11 12.40
CA ARG A 155 -46.05 0.33 11.41
C ARG A 155 -45.96 0.87 9.97
N LEU A 156 -44.88 1.52 9.61
CA LEU A 156 -44.69 2.05 8.27
C LEU A 156 -44.08 0.99 7.34
N HIS A 157 -44.71 0.77 6.18
CA HIS A 157 -44.20 -0.17 5.17
C HIS A 157 -42.89 0.34 4.52
N ALA A 158 -42.50 1.59 4.77
CA ALA A 158 -41.29 2.21 4.22
C ALA A 158 -40.00 1.93 5.04
N ALA A 159 -40.07 1.13 6.12
CA ALA A 159 -38.93 0.89 7.01
C ALA A 159 -37.68 0.36 6.26
N HIS A 160 -37.89 -0.58 5.34
CA HIS A 160 -36.81 -1.16 4.57
C HIS A 160 -36.17 -0.15 3.60
N PHE A 161 -36.99 0.68 2.97
CA PHE A 161 -36.53 1.74 2.05
C PHE A 161 -35.71 2.79 2.81
N LEU A 162 -36.23 3.31 3.93
CA LEU A 162 -35.53 4.28 4.75
C LEU A 162 -34.21 3.75 5.31
N GLY A 163 -34.20 2.51 5.81
CA GLY A 163 -32.95 1.87 6.30
C GLY A 163 -31.91 1.68 5.20
N THR A 164 -32.33 1.34 3.98
CA THR A 164 -31.43 1.19 2.84
C THR A 164 -30.91 2.54 2.35
N LEU A 165 -31.75 3.56 2.29
CA LEU A 165 -31.37 4.93 1.91
C LEU A 165 -30.34 5.49 2.89
N THR A 166 -30.58 5.33 4.21
CA THR A 166 -29.63 5.77 5.24
C THR A 166 -28.29 5.05 5.13
N TRP A 167 -28.31 3.75 4.90
CA TRP A 167 -27.09 2.97 4.70
C TRP A 167 -26.26 3.48 3.51
N TRP A 168 -26.91 3.69 2.36
CA TRP A 168 -26.26 4.23 1.16
C TRP A 168 -25.71 5.64 1.39
N ALA A 169 -26.46 6.51 2.07
CA ALA A 169 -26.01 7.86 2.39
C ALA A 169 -24.71 7.85 3.22
N ILE A 170 -24.63 7.01 4.25
CA ILE A 170 -23.44 6.90 5.13
C ILE A 170 -22.26 6.29 4.36
N VAL A 171 -22.48 5.28 3.55
CA VAL A 171 -21.42 4.64 2.75
C VAL A 171 -20.84 5.60 1.72
N VAL A 172 -21.71 6.34 1.00
CA VAL A 172 -21.25 7.35 0.03
C VAL A 172 -20.46 8.46 0.74
N PHE A 173 -20.95 8.95 1.89
CA PHE A 173 -20.21 9.95 2.67
C PHE A 173 -18.87 9.41 3.18
N GLY A 174 -18.84 8.17 3.64
CA GLY A 174 -17.61 7.48 4.05
C GLY A 174 -16.61 7.36 2.89
N PHE A 175 -17.09 7.04 1.69
CA PHE A 175 -16.26 6.96 0.48
C PHE A 175 -15.66 8.32 0.09
N LEU A 176 -16.45 9.40 0.21
CA LEU A 176 -15.97 10.76 -0.06
C LEU A 176 -14.94 11.25 0.96
N THR A 177 -14.98 10.71 2.18
CA THR A 177 -14.07 11.09 3.27
C THR A 177 -12.78 10.24 3.26
N ALA A 178 -12.87 9.04 2.74
CA ALA A 178 -11.73 8.10 2.65
C ALA A 178 -10.75 8.49 1.52
#